data_96183d26a9667b729e8c5b575cc78bff
#
_entry.id   96183d26a9667b729e8c5b575cc78bff
#
_cell.length_a   1.000
_cell.length_b   1.000
_cell.length_c   1.000
_cell.angle_alpha   90.00
_cell.angle_beta   90.00
_cell.angle_gamma   90.00
#
_symmetry.space_group_name_H-M   'P 1'
#
loop_
_entity.id
_entity.type
_entity.pdbx_description
1 polymer ?
#
loop_
_entity_poly.entity_id
_entity_poly.type
_entity_poly.pdbx_seq_one_letter_code
_entity_poly.pdbx_strand_id
1 'polypeptide(L)'
;MCHAIMMIELILIEAKWRRKMKLLIGGYTKKNATGIYQLPVIKSDNSLQLGEAQEIIRIGGPTYFVQDNDLIFSINNTGNQGGISSFKLSNNNYLAQDSYLTTGSSPAYIGINRKQKLLYTANYHTAVLAVFSYDANGQIKFLDSIKHTADTLGPCPEQADGPHPHFFDQTPQGNLVSCDLGNDCVDFYSFEHNHLNHLAKYQNEAGFGSRHIVFNKDGNYFYVVGELSSKVNVVHFDEQNWTFTNIATYSTIPEDFTAHNGAAAIRISNDGKFVYVSNRGHDSITVFAVKNDHTLELRQTVSTFGEFPRDFNWDNEQKFVVVANQNTDNATLYTRDGNSGCLTPIQKNISVPEGTCVLFCN
;
A
#
# COMPACT_ATOMS: atom_id res chain seq x y z
N MET A 1 49.14 -0.83 15.66
CA MET A 1 48.41 -0.59 14.38
C MET A 1 47.35 -1.65 14.09
N CYS A 2 47.63 -2.96 14.15
CA CYS A 2 46.62 -4.02 13.92
C CYS A 2 45.39 -3.99 14.83
N HIS A 3 45.53 -3.69 16.15
CA HIS A 3 44.38 -3.63 17.07
C HIS A 3 43.43 -2.50 16.79
N ALA A 4 43.91 -1.35 16.31
CA ALA A 4 43.05 -0.20 15.96
C ALA A 4 42.26 -0.46 14.67
N ILE A 5 42.86 -1.15 13.70
CA ILE A 5 42.17 -1.52 12.44
C ILE A 5 41.07 -2.55 12.73
N MET A 6 41.35 -3.56 13.57
CA MET A 6 40.36 -4.57 13.97
C MET A 6 39.21 -3.99 14.78
N MET A 7 39.45 -2.97 15.64
CA MET A 7 38.41 -2.25 16.35
C MET A 7 37.57 -1.38 15.42
N ILE A 8 38.18 -0.75 14.41
CA ILE A 8 37.45 0.05 13.39
C ILE A 8 36.61 -0.86 12.48
N GLU A 9 37.15 -2.03 12.10
CA GLU A 9 36.36 -3.02 11.35
C GLU A 9 35.21 -3.60 12.17
N LEU A 10 35.40 -3.90 13.47
CA LEU A 10 34.34 -4.32 14.38
C LEU A 10 33.31 -3.23 14.57
N ILE A 11 33.71 -1.97 14.72
CA ILE A 11 32.78 -0.81 14.82
C ILE A 11 32.02 -0.58 13.50
N LEU A 12 32.69 -0.77 12.35
CA LEU A 12 32.06 -0.68 11.03
C LEU A 12 31.15 -1.88 10.75
N ILE A 13 31.48 -3.05 11.22
CA ILE A 13 30.63 -4.25 11.18
C ILE A 13 29.44 -4.06 12.11
N GLU A 14 29.64 -3.61 13.36
CA GLU A 14 28.53 -3.25 14.27
C GLU A 14 27.68 -2.10 13.75
N ALA A 15 28.25 -1.10 13.08
CA ALA A 15 27.50 -0.02 12.45
C ALA A 15 26.73 -0.49 11.20
N LYS A 16 27.28 -1.44 10.44
CA LYS A 16 26.59 -2.11 9.32
C LYS A 16 25.45 -3.02 9.80
N TRP A 17 25.57 -3.59 11.00
CA TRP A 17 24.53 -4.40 11.66
C TRP A 17 23.48 -3.53 12.37
N ARG A 18 23.68 -2.22 12.53
CA ARG A 18 22.78 -1.29 13.25
C ARG A 18 21.71 -0.63 12.40
N ARG A 19 21.56 -0.94 11.12
CA ARG A 19 20.27 -0.70 10.44
C ARG A 19 19.31 -1.83 10.80
N LYS A 20 18.80 -1.78 12.04
CA LYS A 20 17.76 -2.70 12.49
C LYS A 20 16.55 -2.46 11.60
N MET A 21 16.15 -3.50 10.85
CA MET A 21 14.86 -3.52 10.16
C MET A 21 13.78 -3.04 11.13
N LYS A 22 12.98 -2.10 10.69
CA LYS A 22 11.86 -1.55 11.46
C LYS A 22 10.56 -1.92 10.76
N LEU A 23 9.55 -2.22 11.54
CA LEU A 23 8.19 -2.36 11.07
C LEU A 23 7.39 -1.18 11.60
N LEU A 24 6.75 -0.43 10.69
CA LEU A 24 5.86 0.66 11.02
C LEU A 24 4.43 0.28 10.63
N ILE A 25 3.49 0.61 11.52
CA ILE A 25 2.06 0.45 11.28
C ILE A 25 1.35 1.75 11.63
N GLY A 26 0.56 2.26 10.69
CA GLY A 26 -0.33 3.38 10.88
C GLY A 26 -1.77 2.98 10.60
N GLY A 27 -2.71 3.81 11.02
CA GLY A 27 -4.11 3.47 10.88
C GLY A 27 -5.06 4.63 11.17
N TYR A 28 -6.30 4.30 11.42
CA TYR A 28 -7.26 5.28 11.92
C TYR A 28 -6.91 5.69 13.35
N THR A 29 -7.39 6.85 13.77
CA THR A 29 -7.27 7.35 15.14
C THR A 29 -8.66 7.66 15.69
N LYS A 30 -9.58 6.71 15.47
CA LYS A 30 -11.01 6.86 15.85
C LYS A 30 -11.33 6.30 17.22
N LYS A 31 -10.48 5.39 17.74
CA LYS A 31 -10.65 4.71 19.03
C LYS A 31 -9.43 4.94 19.93
N ASN A 32 -8.45 4.04 19.86
CA ASN A 32 -7.30 4.00 20.77
C ASN A 32 -5.98 4.38 20.09
N ALA A 33 -5.90 4.36 18.77
CA ALA A 33 -4.69 4.76 18.06
C ALA A 33 -4.50 6.27 18.10
N THR A 34 -3.24 6.71 18.15
CA THR A 34 -2.85 8.11 18.25
C THR A 34 -1.88 8.55 17.15
N GLY A 35 -1.48 7.59 16.28
CA GLY A 35 -0.52 7.91 15.23
C GLY A 35 0.11 6.69 14.56
N ILE A 36 1.40 6.80 14.23
CA ILE A 36 2.22 5.73 13.65
C ILE A 36 2.99 5.01 14.75
N TYR A 37 2.94 3.69 14.72
CA TYR A 37 3.59 2.80 15.68
C TYR A 37 4.76 2.07 15.04
N GLN A 38 5.86 1.91 15.78
CA GLN A 38 6.96 1.04 15.43
C GLN A 38 6.87 -0.24 16.27
N LEU A 39 7.00 -1.39 15.59
CA LEU A 39 7.18 -2.67 16.23
C LEU A 39 8.66 -3.07 16.13
N PRO A 40 9.35 -3.33 17.24
CA PRO A 40 10.70 -3.86 17.21
C PRO A 40 10.73 -5.20 16.48
N VAL A 41 11.65 -5.34 15.53
CA VAL A 41 11.88 -6.58 14.78
C VAL A 41 13.07 -7.31 15.41
N ILE A 42 12.82 -8.47 15.98
CA ILE A 42 13.82 -9.34 16.61
C ILE A 42 14.07 -10.48 15.64
N LYS A 43 15.21 -10.43 14.96
CA LYS A 43 15.62 -11.47 13.98
C LYS A 43 16.68 -12.36 14.61
N SER A 44 16.46 -13.67 14.56
CA SER A 44 17.48 -14.70 14.75
C SER A 44 17.66 -15.45 13.44
N ASP A 45 18.67 -16.31 13.30
CA ASP A 45 19.12 -16.91 12.02
C ASP A 45 17.97 -17.48 11.16
N ASN A 46 16.91 -18.02 11.76
CA ASN A 46 15.78 -18.61 11.04
C ASN A 46 14.40 -18.16 11.56
N SER A 47 14.33 -17.19 12.47
CA SER A 47 13.07 -16.69 13.01
C SER A 47 13.02 -15.18 13.09
N LEU A 48 11.80 -14.64 12.99
CA LEU A 48 11.51 -13.25 13.22
C LEU A 48 10.37 -13.17 14.23
N GLN A 49 10.52 -12.27 15.19
CA GLN A 49 9.45 -11.93 16.15
C GLN A 49 9.25 -10.43 16.16
N LEU A 50 8.03 -10.02 16.42
CA LEU A 50 7.66 -8.63 16.60
C LEU A 50 7.39 -8.36 18.07
N GLY A 51 8.02 -7.30 18.61
CA GLY A 51 7.78 -6.83 19.96
C GLY A 51 6.56 -5.93 20.06
N GLU A 52 6.38 -5.32 21.23
CA GLU A 52 5.27 -4.41 21.52
C GLU A 52 5.33 -3.14 20.65
N ALA A 53 4.17 -2.72 20.17
CA ALA A 53 4.03 -1.50 19.37
C ALA A 53 4.28 -0.26 20.24
N GLN A 54 5.12 0.64 19.74
CA GLN A 54 5.45 1.92 20.39
C GLN A 54 5.09 3.07 19.45
N GLU A 55 4.33 4.05 19.94
CA GLU A 55 4.05 5.29 19.17
C GLU A 55 5.37 6.03 18.89
N ILE A 56 5.62 6.34 17.61
CA ILE A 56 6.80 7.09 17.18
C ILE A 56 6.45 8.42 16.51
N ILE A 57 5.23 8.57 16.01
CA ILE A 57 4.70 9.81 15.43
C ILE A 57 3.26 9.95 15.87
N ARG A 58 2.93 11.03 16.57
CA ARG A 58 1.56 11.41 16.89
C ARG A 58 0.98 12.23 15.75
N ILE A 59 -0.09 11.72 15.11
CA ILE A 59 -0.73 12.32 13.94
C ILE A 59 -2.15 11.76 13.78
N GLY A 60 -3.08 12.57 13.26
CA GLY A 60 -4.44 12.14 13.00
C GLY A 60 -4.58 11.29 11.72
N GLY A 61 -5.12 10.09 11.85
CA GLY A 61 -5.50 9.22 10.75
C GLY A 61 -4.41 8.88 9.74
N PRO A 62 -3.20 8.41 10.16
CA PRO A 62 -2.13 7.99 9.23
C PRO A 62 -2.49 6.67 8.55
N THR A 63 -3.58 6.69 7.77
CA THR A 63 -4.15 5.50 7.13
C THR A 63 -3.30 4.93 6.00
N TYR A 64 -2.41 5.76 5.45
CA TYR A 64 -1.35 5.37 4.51
C TYR A 64 -0.14 6.30 4.67
N PHE A 65 1.06 5.76 4.52
CA PHE A 65 2.30 6.54 4.60
C PHE A 65 3.43 5.87 3.81
N VAL A 66 4.42 6.67 3.42
CA VAL A 66 5.60 6.25 2.65
C VAL A 66 6.86 6.82 3.29
N GLN A 67 8.01 6.20 2.98
CA GLN A 67 9.30 6.63 3.51
C GLN A 67 10.32 6.87 2.38
N ASP A 68 11.14 7.91 2.56
CA ASP A 68 12.37 8.13 1.80
C ASP A 68 13.52 8.43 2.77
N ASN A 69 14.42 7.47 2.97
CA ASN A 69 15.51 7.55 3.96
C ASN A 69 15.01 7.86 5.38
N ASP A 70 15.35 9.05 5.89
CA ASP A 70 14.96 9.57 7.22
C ASP A 70 13.62 10.35 7.21
N LEU A 71 12.98 10.50 6.05
CA LEU A 71 11.71 11.18 5.89
C LEU A 71 10.54 10.19 5.84
N ILE A 72 9.48 10.48 6.59
CA ILE A 72 8.16 9.84 6.46
C ILE A 72 7.16 10.88 5.95
N PHE A 73 6.40 10.52 4.94
CA PHE A 73 5.26 11.29 4.45
C PHE A 73 3.99 10.49 4.74
N SER A 74 3.07 11.08 5.47
CA SER A 74 1.86 10.42 5.95
C SER A 74 0.62 11.20 5.59
N ILE A 75 -0.45 10.47 5.34
CA ILE A 75 -1.80 11.06 5.38
C ILE A 75 -2.03 11.63 6.76
N ASN A 76 -2.69 12.78 6.80
CA ASN A 76 -3.05 13.49 8.03
C ASN A 76 -4.51 13.95 7.96
N ASN A 77 -5.21 13.79 9.08
CA ASN A 77 -6.56 14.29 9.30
C ASN A 77 -6.60 15.03 10.64
N THR A 78 -6.86 16.33 10.62
CA THR A 78 -6.90 17.17 11.80
C THR A 78 -8.16 18.05 11.79
N GLY A 79 -9.12 17.72 12.64
CA GLY A 79 -10.41 18.42 12.70
C GLY A 79 -11.18 18.27 11.40
N ASN A 80 -11.43 19.39 10.69
CA ASN A 80 -12.10 19.41 9.39
C ASN A 80 -11.12 19.56 8.20
N GLN A 81 -9.83 19.32 8.41
CA GLN A 81 -8.79 19.39 7.39
C GLN A 81 -8.18 18.02 7.16
N GLY A 82 -7.97 17.69 5.88
CA GLY A 82 -7.26 16.50 5.44
C GLY A 82 -6.15 16.82 4.46
N GLY A 83 -5.12 15.98 4.43
CA GLY A 83 -3.99 16.16 3.52
C GLY A 83 -2.83 15.25 3.87
N ILE A 84 -1.62 15.75 3.73
CA ILE A 84 -0.36 15.03 3.99
C ILE A 84 0.55 15.86 4.91
N SER A 85 1.38 15.16 5.70
CA SER A 85 2.41 15.75 6.55
C SER A 85 3.72 14.98 6.42
N SER A 86 4.83 15.67 6.63
CA SER A 86 6.17 15.11 6.60
C SER A 86 6.83 15.15 7.98
N PHE A 87 7.63 14.14 8.24
CA PHE A 87 8.40 13.97 9.47
C PHE A 87 9.82 13.55 9.13
N LYS A 88 10.80 14.08 9.84
CA LYS A 88 12.22 13.73 9.67
C LYS A 88 12.77 13.09 10.93
N LEU A 89 13.47 11.98 10.77
CA LEU A 89 14.15 11.30 11.88
C LEU A 89 15.36 12.13 12.33
N SER A 90 15.37 12.55 13.59
CA SER A 90 16.48 13.26 14.23
C SER A 90 16.65 12.74 15.66
N ASN A 91 17.88 12.32 16.02
CA ASN A 91 18.19 11.79 17.35
C ASN A 91 17.20 10.72 17.85
N ASN A 92 16.86 9.76 16.97
CA ASN A 92 15.88 8.67 17.19
C ASN A 92 14.40 9.11 17.36
N ASN A 93 14.08 10.38 17.15
CA ASN A 93 12.70 10.89 17.18
C ASN A 93 12.32 11.44 15.81
N TYR A 94 11.07 11.24 15.42
CA TYR A 94 10.51 11.88 14.23
C TYR A 94 9.97 13.27 14.59
N LEU A 95 10.50 14.29 13.92
CA LEU A 95 10.09 15.69 14.09
C LEU A 95 9.28 16.14 12.88
N ALA A 96 8.13 16.76 13.12
CA ALA A 96 7.32 17.33 12.05
C ALA A 96 8.11 18.40 11.29
N GLN A 97 8.01 18.37 9.96
CA GLN A 97 8.71 19.32 9.09
C GLN A 97 7.73 20.23 8.37
N ASP A 98 6.71 19.66 7.72
CA ASP A 98 5.75 20.41 6.91
C ASP A 98 4.41 19.67 6.82
N SER A 99 3.37 20.41 6.38
CA SER A 99 2.03 19.87 6.17
C SER A 99 1.32 20.62 5.05
N TYR A 100 0.72 19.88 4.14
CA TYR A 100 -0.23 20.42 3.17
C TYR A 100 -1.62 19.88 3.50
N LEU A 101 -2.44 20.73 4.12
CA LEU A 101 -3.79 20.40 4.58
C LEU A 101 -4.81 21.32 3.88
N THR A 102 -5.94 20.75 3.48
CA THR A 102 -7.08 21.48 2.91
C THR A 102 -8.35 21.12 3.65
N THR A 103 -9.36 21.98 3.57
CA THR A 103 -10.67 21.68 4.14
C THR A 103 -11.30 20.47 3.47
N GLY A 104 -11.79 19.51 4.26
CA GLY A 104 -12.42 18.29 3.81
C GLY A 104 -11.68 17.02 4.24
N SER A 105 -12.00 15.90 3.59
CA SER A 105 -11.43 14.59 3.91
C SER A 105 -9.97 14.46 3.48
N SER A 106 -9.23 13.64 4.22
CA SER A 106 -7.86 13.25 3.85
C SER A 106 -7.85 12.29 2.65
N PRO A 107 -6.73 12.22 1.90
CA PRO A 107 -6.52 11.17 0.91
C PRO A 107 -6.65 9.77 1.51
N ALA A 108 -6.97 8.78 0.65
CA ALA A 108 -6.96 7.35 1.00
C ALA A 108 -5.62 6.69 0.71
N TYR A 109 -4.80 7.28 -0.16
CA TYR A 109 -3.53 6.75 -0.62
C TYR A 109 -2.47 7.84 -0.77
N ILE A 110 -1.21 7.49 -0.49
CA ILE A 110 -0.03 8.27 -0.84
C ILE A 110 1.02 7.36 -1.45
N GLY A 111 1.47 7.67 -2.68
CA GLY A 111 2.57 7.06 -3.40
C GLY A 111 3.82 7.93 -3.38
N ILE A 112 4.97 7.37 -3.79
CA ILE A 112 6.25 8.10 -3.77
C ILE A 112 7.18 7.72 -4.92
N ASN A 113 7.71 8.73 -5.61
CA ASN A 113 8.86 8.60 -6.49
C ASN A 113 10.09 9.21 -5.83
N ARG A 114 10.94 8.36 -5.26
CA ARG A 114 12.16 8.78 -4.54
C ARG A 114 13.20 9.42 -5.45
N LYS A 115 13.26 9.02 -6.73
CA LYS A 115 14.22 9.52 -7.71
C LYS A 115 13.90 10.96 -8.13
N GLN A 116 12.62 11.23 -8.38
CA GLN A 116 12.15 12.55 -8.83
C GLN A 116 11.69 13.44 -7.66
N LYS A 117 11.68 12.90 -6.41
CA LYS A 117 11.18 13.60 -5.21
C LYS A 117 9.73 14.06 -5.38
N LEU A 118 8.87 13.14 -5.84
CA LEU A 118 7.45 13.37 -6.00
C LEU A 118 6.63 12.49 -5.06
N LEU A 119 5.48 13.03 -4.63
CA LEU A 119 4.44 12.32 -3.90
C LEU A 119 3.15 12.37 -4.73
N TYR A 120 2.38 11.30 -4.67
CA TYR A 120 1.11 11.14 -5.36
C TYR A 120 0.01 10.86 -4.36
N THR A 121 -1.13 11.52 -4.43
CA THR A 121 -2.25 11.26 -3.52
C THR A 121 -3.54 11.01 -4.27
N ALA A 122 -4.34 10.05 -3.78
CA ALA A 122 -5.71 9.82 -4.22
C ALA A 122 -6.67 10.11 -3.07
N ASN A 123 -7.61 11.03 -3.28
CA ASN A 123 -8.61 11.37 -2.28
C ASN A 123 -9.97 10.76 -2.65
N TYR A 124 -10.35 9.74 -1.92
CA TYR A 124 -11.57 8.95 -2.13
C TYR A 124 -12.85 9.79 -2.10
N HIS A 125 -12.97 10.72 -1.15
CA HIS A 125 -14.19 11.46 -0.93
C HIS A 125 -14.30 12.75 -1.76
N THR A 126 -13.17 13.36 -2.16
CA THR A 126 -13.18 14.59 -2.98
C THR A 126 -13.00 14.32 -4.46
N ALA A 127 -12.72 13.05 -4.82
CA ALA A 127 -12.42 12.60 -6.17
C ALA A 127 -11.17 13.25 -6.79
N VAL A 128 -10.21 13.72 -5.97
CA VAL A 128 -9.02 14.45 -6.42
C VAL A 128 -7.79 13.58 -6.37
N LEU A 129 -7.05 13.54 -7.48
CA LEU A 129 -5.67 13.09 -7.56
C LEU A 129 -4.76 14.31 -7.50
N ALA A 130 -3.65 14.25 -6.74
CA ALA A 130 -2.71 15.37 -6.68
C ALA A 130 -1.26 14.89 -6.69
N VAL A 131 -0.39 15.74 -7.22
CA VAL A 131 1.07 15.56 -7.26
C VAL A 131 1.73 16.67 -6.48
N PHE A 132 2.70 16.27 -5.65
CA PHE A 132 3.53 17.18 -4.87
C PHE A 132 5.00 16.88 -5.11
N SER A 133 5.86 17.88 -4.96
CA SER A 133 7.30 17.66 -4.78
C SER A 133 7.68 17.79 -3.32
N TYR A 134 8.82 17.21 -2.95
CA TYR A 134 9.41 17.37 -1.63
C TYR A 134 10.92 17.54 -1.73
N ASP A 135 11.51 18.19 -0.74
CA ASP A 135 12.96 18.38 -0.63
C ASP A 135 13.61 17.47 0.44
N ALA A 136 14.93 17.57 0.59
CA ALA A 136 15.69 16.81 1.58
C ALA A 136 15.37 17.19 3.05
N ASN A 137 14.66 18.27 3.29
CA ASN A 137 14.18 18.68 4.60
C ASN A 137 12.74 18.26 4.86
N GLY A 138 12.06 17.66 3.86
CA GLY A 138 10.67 17.25 3.95
C GLY A 138 9.67 18.37 3.65
N GLN A 139 10.11 19.51 3.08
CA GLN A 139 9.18 20.56 2.66
C GLN A 139 8.34 20.07 1.48
N ILE A 140 7.04 20.23 1.57
CA ILE A 140 6.06 19.75 0.60
C ILE A 140 5.55 20.91 -0.25
N LYS A 141 5.58 20.74 -1.57
CA LYS A 141 5.06 21.75 -2.50
C LYS A 141 4.03 21.10 -3.43
N PHE A 142 2.82 21.64 -3.44
CA PHE A 142 1.80 21.26 -4.43
C PHE A 142 2.27 21.64 -5.85
N LEU A 143 2.05 20.71 -6.79
CA LEU A 143 2.40 20.93 -8.19
C LEU A 143 1.15 20.99 -9.08
N ASP A 144 0.31 19.94 -9.06
CA ASP A 144 -0.88 19.87 -9.88
C ASP A 144 -1.90 18.88 -9.32
N SER A 145 -3.14 18.96 -9.80
CA SER A 145 -4.20 18.02 -9.45
C SER A 145 -5.23 17.88 -10.57
N ILE A 146 -5.88 16.72 -10.60
CA ILE A 146 -7.03 16.46 -11.47
C ILE A 146 -8.18 15.90 -10.63
N LYS A 147 -9.40 16.33 -10.93
CA LYS A 147 -10.61 15.81 -10.29
C LYS A 147 -11.33 14.86 -11.24
N HIS A 148 -11.62 13.65 -10.76
CA HIS A 148 -12.43 12.70 -11.51
C HIS A 148 -13.88 13.18 -11.62
N THR A 149 -14.52 12.87 -12.74
CA THR A 149 -15.93 13.14 -13.03
C THR A 149 -16.75 11.86 -13.00
N ALA A 150 -18.04 11.99 -12.76
CA ALA A 150 -18.96 10.85 -12.66
C ALA A 150 -19.41 10.39 -14.06
N ASP A 151 -18.47 9.86 -14.85
CA ASP A 151 -18.71 9.48 -16.24
C ASP A 151 -19.35 8.09 -16.38
N THR A 152 -18.96 7.15 -15.51
CA THR A 152 -19.30 5.72 -15.60
C THR A 152 -19.53 5.12 -14.21
N LEU A 153 -20.35 5.77 -13.38
CA LEU A 153 -20.64 5.27 -12.03
C LEU A 153 -21.20 3.84 -12.06
N GLY A 154 -20.66 2.99 -11.18
CA GLY A 154 -21.14 1.62 -11.02
C GLY A 154 -22.48 1.54 -10.30
N PRO A 155 -23.11 0.35 -10.26
CA PRO A 155 -24.45 0.14 -9.73
C PRO A 155 -24.52 -0.08 -8.21
N CYS A 156 -23.36 -0.21 -7.53
CA CYS A 156 -23.33 -0.50 -6.10
C CYS A 156 -23.65 0.74 -5.26
N PRO A 157 -24.24 0.58 -4.07
CA PRO A 157 -24.52 1.71 -3.18
C PRO A 157 -23.30 2.57 -2.85
N GLU A 158 -22.11 1.94 -2.74
CA GLU A 158 -20.83 2.60 -2.46
C GLU A 158 -20.32 3.46 -3.63
N GLN A 159 -20.96 3.37 -4.80
CA GLN A 159 -20.61 4.11 -6.02
C GLN A 159 -21.59 5.25 -6.31
N ALA A 160 -22.70 5.31 -5.56
CA ALA A 160 -23.85 6.16 -5.90
C ALA A 160 -23.57 7.67 -5.75
N ASP A 161 -22.63 8.07 -4.89
CA ASP A 161 -22.33 9.46 -4.56
C ASP A 161 -21.17 10.06 -5.38
N GLY A 162 -20.51 9.26 -6.25
CA GLY A 162 -19.52 9.80 -7.17
C GLY A 162 -18.28 8.93 -7.42
N PRO A 163 -17.28 9.52 -8.09
CA PRO A 163 -15.98 8.90 -8.27
C PRO A 163 -15.23 8.75 -6.94
N HIS A 164 -14.52 7.65 -6.78
CA HIS A 164 -13.77 7.32 -5.58
C HIS A 164 -12.36 6.80 -5.89
N PRO A 165 -11.44 7.66 -6.36
CA PRO A 165 -10.06 7.25 -6.59
C PRO A 165 -9.41 6.82 -5.27
N HIS A 166 -8.92 5.58 -5.25
CA HIS A 166 -8.33 4.95 -4.06
C HIS A 166 -6.84 4.65 -4.19
N PHE A 167 -6.28 4.78 -5.37
CA PHE A 167 -4.86 4.52 -5.67
C PHE A 167 -4.35 5.54 -6.68
N PHE A 168 -3.11 6.02 -6.50
CA PHE A 168 -2.44 6.86 -7.48
C PHE A 168 -0.92 6.72 -7.33
N ASP A 169 -0.27 6.07 -8.31
CA ASP A 169 1.17 5.80 -8.29
C ASP A 169 1.71 5.64 -9.72
N GLN A 170 2.97 5.24 -9.86
CA GLN A 170 3.61 5.09 -11.16
C GLN A 170 3.41 3.71 -11.78
N THR A 171 3.32 3.68 -13.12
CA THR A 171 3.54 2.47 -13.92
C THR A 171 5.06 2.14 -13.96
N PRO A 172 5.45 0.90 -14.30
CA PRO A 172 6.85 0.55 -14.49
C PRO A 172 7.59 1.41 -15.51
N GLN A 173 6.88 1.96 -16.50
CA GLN A 173 7.44 2.83 -17.56
C GLN A 173 7.52 4.30 -17.14
N GLY A 174 6.88 4.70 -16.04
CA GLY A 174 7.01 6.03 -15.44
C GLY A 174 5.82 6.95 -15.64
N ASN A 175 4.78 6.54 -16.37
CA ASN A 175 3.49 7.21 -16.36
C ASN A 175 2.79 7.02 -15.00
N LEU A 176 1.70 7.71 -14.76
CA LEU A 176 0.91 7.58 -13.54
C LEU A 176 -0.36 6.79 -13.81
N VAL A 177 -0.83 6.08 -12.80
CA VAL A 177 -2.04 5.25 -12.86
C VAL A 177 -2.88 5.45 -11.61
N SER A 178 -4.20 5.59 -11.78
CA SER A 178 -5.16 5.60 -10.68
C SER A 178 -6.17 4.47 -10.81
N CYS A 179 -6.70 4.01 -9.66
CA CYS A 179 -7.87 3.15 -9.61
C CYS A 179 -9.03 3.93 -9.01
N ASP A 180 -10.16 3.97 -9.68
CA ASP A 180 -11.38 4.63 -9.24
C ASP A 180 -12.47 3.60 -8.95
N LEU A 181 -12.84 3.48 -7.69
CA LEU A 181 -13.86 2.53 -7.23
C LEU A 181 -15.27 2.95 -7.72
N GLY A 182 -15.57 4.25 -7.68
CA GLY A 182 -16.89 4.77 -8.09
C GLY A 182 -17.17 4.60 -9.57
N ASN A 183 -16.17 4.84 -10.42
CA ASN A 183 -16.26 4.73 -11.87
C ASN A 183 -15.91 3.32 -12.42
N ASP A 184 -15.56 2.35 -11.58
CA ASP A 184 -15.11 1.02 -12.01
C ASP A 184 -13.95 1.04 -13.01
N CYS A 185 -13.01 1.99 -12.91
CA CYS A 185 -11.99 2.17 -13.92
C CYS A 185 -10.56 2.27 -13.37
N VAL A 186 -9.63 2.13 -14.31
CA VAL A 186 -8.21 2.43 -14.13
C VAL A 186 -7.85 3.50 -15.15
N ASP A 187 -7.39 4.67 -14.69
CA ASP A 187 -7.02 5.81 -15.54
C ASP A 187 -5.51 6.01 -15.54
N PHE A 188 -4.97 6.37 -16.71
CA PHE A 188 -3.54 6.58 -16.93
C PHE A 188 -3.26 8.05 -17.27
N TYR A 189 -2.13 8.58 -16.77
CA TYR A 189 -1.75 9.98 -16.94
C TYR A 189 -0.26 10.10 -17.25
N SER A 190 0.10 11.12 -18.04
CA SER A 190 1.46 11.66 -18.04
C SER A 190 1.58 12.76 -16.98
N PHE A 191 2.81 12.95 -16.48
CA PHE A 191 3.14 14.10 -15.65
C PHE A 191 4.36 14.80 -16.21
N GLU A 192 4.13 15.86 -16.97
CA GLU A 192 5.16 16.60 -17.68
C GLU A 192 5.02 18.11 -17.42
N HIS A 193 6.15 18.79 -17.24
CA HIS A 193 6.18 20.22 -16.95
C HIS A 193 5.31 20.64 -15.76
N ASN A 194 5.20 19.76 -14.76
CA ASN A 194 4.31 19.86 -13.59
C ASN A 194 2.82 19.87 -13.93
N HIS A 195 2.41 19.22 -15.01
CA HIS A 195 1.00 19.08 -15.38
C HIS A 195 0.62 17.61 -15.55
N LEU A 196 -0.54 17.26 -15.02
CA LEU A 196 -1.22 15.99 -15.20
C LEU A 196 -2.05 16.04 -16.49
N ASN A 197 -1.81 15.10 -17.41
CA ASN A 197 -2.61 14.93 -18.61
C ASN A 197 -3.16 13.52 -18.65
N HIS A 198 -4.48 13.39 -18.80
CA HIS A 198 -5.12 12.09 -18.98
C HIS A 198 -4.72 11.48 -20.34
N LEU A 199 -4.32 10.20 -20.31
CA LEU A 199 -3.85 9.49 -21.51
C LEU A 199 -4.85 8.44 -21.98
N ALA A 200 -5.33 7.60 -21.04
CA ALA A 200 -6.20 6.47 -21.37
C ALA A 200 -7.00 6.00 -20.16
N LYS A 201 -8.05 5.23 -20.43
CA LYS A 201 -8.92 4.60 -19.41
C LYS A 201 -9.14 3.15 -19.76
N TYR A 202 -8.96 2.27 -18.77
CA TYR A 202 -9.46 0.89 -18.81
C TYR A 202 -10.72 0.78 -17.96
N GLN A 203 -11.81 0.34 -18.57
CA GLN A 203 -13.10 0.16 -17.90
C GLN A 203 -13.25 -1.30 -17.45
N ASN A 204 -13.44 -1.53 -16.16
CA ASN A 204 -13.84 -2.81 -15.60
C ASN A 204 -15.36 -3.03 -15.75
N GLU A 205 -15.82 -4.25 -15.47
CA GLU A 205 -17.24 -4.55 -15.37
C GLU A 205 -17.93 -3.71 -14.29
N ALA A 206 -19.21 -3.40 -14.50
CA ALA A 206 -20.02 -2.61 -13.57
C ALA A 206 -20.12 -3.28 -12.19
N GLY A 207 -19.83 -2.54 -11.13
CA GLY A 207 -19.78 -3.03 -9.75
C GLY A 207 -18.47 -3.72 -9.38
N PHE A 208 -17.43 -3.59 -10.19
CA PHE A 208 -16.10 -4.14 -9.86
C PHE A 208 -15.48 -3.44 -8.66
N GLY A 209 -15.53 -2.11 -8.63
CA GLY A 209 -14.97 -1.29 -7.56
C GLY A 209 -13.44 -1.29 -7.58
N SER A 210 -12.82 -0.77 -8.65
CA SER A 210 -11.36 -0.74 -8.84
C SER A 210 -10.65 -0.04 -7.69
N ARG A 211 -9.76 -0.75 -6.98
CA ARG A 211 -9.19 -0.21 -5.73
C ARG A 211 -7.68 0.00 -5.79
N HIS A 212 -6.91 -1.04 -6.02
CA HIS A 212 -5.45 -1.05 -6.13
C HIS A 212 -5.02 -1.90 -7.32
N ILE A 213 -3.79 -1.67 -7.79
CA ILE A 213 -3.23 -2.32 -8.98
C ILE A 213 -1.76 -2.67 -8.74
N VAL A 214 -1.30 -3.76 -9.33
CA VAL A 214 0.11 -4.11 -9.43
C VAL A 214 0.45 -4.55 -10.85
N PHE A 215 1.68 -4.29 -11.28
CA PHE A 215 2.17 -4.65 -12.61
C PHE A 215 3.14 -5.81 -12.53
N ASN A 216 3.19 -6.62 -13.61
CA ASN A 216 4.33 -7.48 -13.81
C ASN A 216 5.61 -6.67 -14.07
N LYS A 217 6.77 -7.31 -14.03
CA LYS A 217 8.06 -6.62 -14.16
C LYS A 217 8.23 -5.85 -15.46
N ASP A 218 7.69 -6.38 -16.56
CA ASP A 218 7.81 -5.78 -17.88
C ASP A 218 6.76 -4.68 -18.13
N GLY A 219 5.76 -4.55 -17.24
CA GLY A 219 4.71 -3.54 -17.31
C GLY A 219 3.67 -3.77 -18.40
N ASN A 220 3.69 -4.92 -19.08
CA ASN A 220 2.73 -5.26 -20.13
C ASN A 220 1.54 -6.09 -19.63
N TYR A 221 1.50 -6.40 -18.33
CA TYR A 221 0.35 -6.95 -17.64
C TYR A 221 0.16 -6.24 -16.32
N PHE A 222 -1.09 -6.03 -15.95
CA PHE A 222 -1.43 -5.61 -14.60
C PHE A 222 -2.54 -6.48 -14.00
N TYR A 223 -2.55 -6.48 -12.67
CA TYR A 223 -3.52 -7.16 -11.84
C TYR A 223 -4.24 -6.08 -11.02
N VAL A 224 -5.52 -5.84 -11.32
CA VAL A 224 -6.33 -4.86 -10.60
C VAL A 224 -7.31 -5.59 -9.70
N VAL A 225 -7.38 -5.17 -8.42
CA VAL A 225 -8.33 -5.72 -7.46
C VAL A 225 -9.59 -4.88 -7.42
N GLY A 226 -10.73 -5.55 -7.49
CA GLY A 226 -12.06 -4.99 -7.27
C GLY A 226 -12.47 -5.17 -5.81
N GLU A 227 -12.64 -4.05 -5.11
CA GLU A 227 -13.08 -4.05 -3.71
C GLU A 227 -14.48 -4.63 -3.59
N LEU A 228 -15.41 -4.15 -4.42
CA LEU A 228 -16.84 -4.48 -4.31
C LEU A 228 -17.15 -5.87 -4.86
N SER A 229 -16.48 -6.26 -5.95
CA SER A 229 -16.65 -7.56 -6.57
C SER A 229 -15.89 -8.70 -5.89
N SER A 230 -14.89 -8.40 -5.04
CA SER A 230 -13.96 -9.38 -4.48
C SER A 230 -13.24 -10.21 -5.55
N LYS A 231 -12.80 -9.56 -6.62
CA LYS A 231 -12.16 -10.18 -7.79
C LYS A 231 -10.82 -9.55 -8.11
N VAL A 232 -10.02 -10.26 -8.90
CA VAL A 232 -8.83 -9.74 -9.57
C VAL A 232 -9.00 -9.92 -11.07
N ASN A 233 -8.88 -8.83 -11.83
CA ASN A 233 -8.77 -8.87 -13.27
C ASN A 233 -7.29 -8.91 -13.68
N VAL A 234 -6.96 -9.79 -14.62
CA VAL A 234 -5.67 -9.89 -15.28
C VAL A 234 -5.79 -9.23 -16.64
N VAL A 235 -5.07 -8.13 -16.84
CA VAL A 235 -5.20 -7.32 -18.05
C VAL A 235 -3.87 -7.25 -18.77
N HIS A 236 -3.87 -7.63 -20.05
CA HIS A 236 -2.77 -7.33 -20.96
C HIS A 236 -2.84 -5.84 -21.34
N PHE A 237 -1.71 -5.17 -21.23
CA PHE A 237 -1.58 -3.73 -21.38
C PHE A 237 -0.47 -3.38 -22.39
N ASP A 238 -0.84 -2.71 -23.46
CA ASP A 238 0.09 -2.10 -24.40
C ASP A 238 0.10 -0.58 -24.17
N GLU A 239 1.12 -0.10 -23.47
CA GLU A 239 1.26 1.33 -23.13
C GLU A 239 1.59 2.19 -24.34
N GLN A 240 2.17 1.64 -25.43
CA GLN A 240 2.47 2.42 -26.64
C GLN A 240 1.21 2.77 -27.42
N ASN A 241 0.26 1.83 -27.46
CA ASN A 241 -1.00 1.99 -28.19
C ASN A 241 -2.20 2.25 -27.29
N TRP A 242 -2.02 2.26 -25.97
CA TRP A 242 -3.06 2.40 -24.95
C TRP A 242 -4.19 1.42 -25.16
N THR A 243 -3.84 0.14 -25.41
CA THR A 243 -4.81 -0.93 -25.57
C THR A 243 -4.82 -1.86 -24.37
N PHE A 244 -6.00 -2.33 -24.01
CA PHE A 244 -6.25 -3.16 -22.86
C PHE A 244 -7.06 -4.39 -23.26
N THR A 245 -6.66 -5.56 -22.77
CA THR A 245 -7.41 -6.80 -22.96
C THR A 245 -7.53 -7.54 -21.65
N ASN A 246 -8.73 -7.68 -21.11
CA ASN A 246 -8.97 -8.56 -19.96
C ASN A 246 -8.76 -10.01 -20.37
N ILE A 247 -7.75 -10.66 -19.80
CA ILE A 247 -7.37 -12.04 -20.10
C ILE A 247 -8.18 -13.01 -19.26
N ALA A 248 -8.37 -12.70 -17.97
CA ALA A 248 -9.06 -13.55 -17.02
C ALA A 248 -9.47 -12.78 -15.77
N THR A 249 -10.46 -13.31 -15.06
CA THR A 249 -10.98 -12.78 -13.79
C THR A 249 -11.02 -13.90 -12.76
N TYR A 250 -10.59 -13.62 -11.53
CA TYR A 250 -10.50 -14.60 -10.44
C TYR A 250 -11.17 -14.06 -9.19
N SER A 251 -11.93 -14.92 -8.47
CA SER A 251 -12.43 -14.61 -7.14
C SER A 251 -11.28 -14.60 -6.13
N THR A 252 -11.31 -13.65 -5.18
CA THR A 252 -10.36 -13.56 -4.08
C THR A 252 -10.85 -14.28 -2.81
N ILE A 253 -12.08 -14.77 -2.83
CA ILE A 253 -12.74 -15.48 -1.72
C ILE A 253 -13.32 -16.80 -2.23
N PRO A 254 -13.54 -17.80 -1.35
CA PRO A 254 -14.21 -19.03 -1.72
C PRO A 254 -15.62 -18.79 -2.26
N GLU A 255 -16.07 -19.66 -3.19
CA GLU A 255 -17.39 -19.54 -3.84
C GLU A 255 -18.57 -19.71 -2.86
N ASP A 256 -18.37 -20.45 -1.77
CA ASP A 256 -19.36 -20.67 -0.72
C ASP A 256 -19.43 -19.57 0.32
N PHE A 257 -18.53 -18.57 0.27
CA PHE A 257 -18.59 -17.41 1.16
C PHE A 257 -19.59 -16.38 0.64
N THR A 258 -20.70 -16.21 1.33
CA THR A 258 -21.82 -15.34 0.91
C THR A 258 -21.99 -14.07 1.74
N ALA A 259 -21.22 -13.91 2.82
CA ALA A 259 -21.25 -12.69 3.60
C ALA A 259 -20.56 -11.53 2.87
N HIS A 260 -20.77 -10.30 3.36
CA HIS A 260 -20.12 -9.12 2.80
C HIS A 260 -18.59 -9.25 2.88
N ASN A 261 -17.92 -8.94 1.77
CA ASN A 261 -16.47 -8.87 1.70
C ASN A 261 -16.04 -7.68 0.85
N GLY A 262 -14.96 -7.02 1.26
CA GLY A 262 -14.30 -6.00 0.47
C GLY A 262 -12.83 -6.37 0.27
N ALA A 263 -12.43 -6.78 -0.94
CA ALA A 263 -11.01 -6.98 -1.23
C ALA A 263 -10.24 -5.65 -1.06
N ALA A 264 -9.00 -5.69 -0.57
CA ALA A 264 -8.31 -4.47 -0.18
C ALA A 264 -6.94 -4.29 -0.83
N ALA A 265 -5.87 -4.75 -0.19
CA ALA A 265 -4.54 -4.63 -0.76
C ALA A 265 -4.27 -5.73 -1.78
N ILE A 266 -3.54 -5.38 -2.83
CA ILE A 266 -2.97 -6.34 -3.79
C ILE A 266 -1.46 -6.10 -3.88
N ARG A 267 -0.66 -7.16 -3.87
CA ARG A 267 0.79 -7.10 -4.03
C ARG A 267 1.28 -8.23 -4.91
N ILE A 268 2.35 -7.97 -5.66
CA ILE A 268 3.05 -9.00 -6.46
C ILE A 268 4.46 -9.21 -5.88
N SER A 269 4.92 -10.47 -5.84
CA SER A 269 6.28 -10.76 -5.39
C SER A 269 7.33 -10.19 -6.36
N ASN A 270 8.53 -9.85 -5.85
CA ASN A 270 9.61 -9.23 -6.65
C ASN A 270 10.05 -10.06 -7.86
N ASP A 271 9.89 -11.39 -7.76
CA ASP A 271 10.17 -12.32 -8.85
C ASP A 271 9.00 -12.47 -9.84
N GLY A 272 7.87 -11.77 -9.60
CA GLY A 272 6.68 -11.77 -10.43
C GLY A 272 5.87 -13.07 -10.39
N LYS A 273 6.19 -14.01 -9.48
CA LYS A 273 5.58 -15.36 -9.49
C LYS A 273 4.29 -15.48 -8.70
N PHE A 274 4.01 -14.55 -7.79
CA PHE A 274 2.86 -14.67 -6.89
C PHE A 274 2.17 -13.33 -6.69
N VAL A 275 0.83 -13.36 -6.75
CA VAL A 275 -0.05 -12.24 -6.41
C VAL A 275 -0.79 -12.56 -5.12
N TYR A 276 -0.87 -11.58 -4.23
CA TYR A 276 -1.49 -11.67 -2.90
C TYR A 276 -2.58 -10.62 -2.79
N VAL A 277 -3.73 -11.00 -2.21
CA VAL A 277 -4.87 -10.09 -1.99
C VAL A 277 -5.41 -10.26 -0.58
N SER A 278 -5.63 -9.17 0.14
CA SER A 278 -6.32 -9.19 1.44
C SER A 278 -7.82 -8.97 1.28
N ASN A 279 -8.64 -9.65 2.12
CA ASN A 279 -10.09 -9.70 2.06
C ASN A 279 -10.68 -9.31 3.41
N ARG A 280 -11.40 -8.19 3.46
CA ARG A 280 -12.07 -7.65 4.66
C ARG A 280 -13.50 -8.17 4.73
N GLY A 281 -13.77 -9.04 5.69
CA GLY A 281 -15.01 -9.78 5.87
C GLY A 281 -14.80 -11.28 5.83
N HIS A 282 -14.11 -11.82 4.81
CA HIS A 282 -13.57 -13.17 4.84
C HIS A 282 -12.32 -13.28 5.73
N ASP A 283 -11.69 -12.12 6.01
CA ASP A 283 -10.55 -11.96 6.92
C ASP A 283 -9.38 -12.89 6.58
N SER A 284 -8.98 -12.82 5.33
CA SER A 284 -7.95 -13.70 4.75
C SER A 284 -6.97 -12.95 3.84
N ILE A 285 -5.86 -13.64 3.53
CA ILE A 285 -5.03 -13.36 2.34
C ILE A 285 -5.22 -14.52 1.37
N THR A 286 -5.53 -14.19 0.11
CA THR A 286 -5.55 -15.13 -1.00
C THR A 286 -4.27 -14.99 -1.78
N VAL A 287 -3.63 -16.14 -2.07
CA VAL A 287 -2.36 -16.26 -2.78
C VAL A 287 -2.61 -16.95 -4.10
N PHE A 288 -2.19 -16.30 -5.19
CA PHE A 288 -2.21 -16.86 -6.53
C PHE A 288 -0.79 -17.04 -7.06
N ALA A 289 -0.52 -18.13 -7.74
CA ALA A 289 0.66 -18.25 -8.61
C ALA A 289 0.36 -17.62 -9.97
N VAL A 290 1.33 -16.86 -10.48
CA VAL A 290 1.30 -16.32 -11.85
C VAL A 290 1.86 -17.36 -12.80
N LYS A 291 1.07 -17.77 -13.78
CA LYS A 291 1.48 -18.72 -14.81
C LYS A 291 2.27 -18.04 -15.93
N ASN A 292 2.86 -18.82 -16.83
CA ASN A 292 3.65 -18.31 -17.95
C ASN A 292 2.83 -17.42 -18.91
N ASP A 293 1.54 -17.64 -19.01
CA ASP A 293 0.58 -16.83 -19.78
C ASP A 293 0.01 -15.64 -18.98
N HIS A 294 0.62 -15.32 -17.83
CA HIS A 294 0.21 -14.31 -16.85
C HIS A 294 -1.15 -14.53 -16.20
N THR A 295 -1.87 -15.61 -16.52
CA THR A 295 -3.08 -15.99 -15.77
C THR A 295 -2.73 -16.46 -14.36
N LEU A 296 -3.74 -16.52 -13.49
CA LEU A 296 -3.55 -16.85 -12.08
C LEU A 296 -4.00 -18.29 -11.78
N GLU A 297 -3.37 -18.89 -10.77
CA GLU A 297 -3.76 -20.17 -10.19
C GLU A 297 -3.81 -20.04 -8.68
N LEU A 298 -4.96 -20.34 -8.08
CA LEU A 298 -5.12 -20.29 -6.62
C LEU A 298 -4.17 -21.28 -5.94
N ARG A 299 -3.38 -20.79 -4.97
CA ARG A 299 -2.47 -21.58 -4.15
C ARG A 299 -2.95 -21.75 -2.73
N GLN A 300 -3.49 -20.68 -2.16
CA GLN A 300 -3.87 -20.66 -0.75
C GLN A 300 -4.87 -19.55 -0.49
N THR A 301 -5.80 -19.80 0.45
CA THR A 301 -6.52 -18.76 1.18
C THR A 301 -6.25 -18.99 2.66
N VAL A 302 -5.60 -18.04 3.33
CA VAL A 302 -5.16 -18.17 4.73
C VAL A 302 -5.79 -17.09 5.60
N SER A 303 -6.29 -17.46 6.80
CA SER A 303 -6.84 -16.52 7.77
C SER A 303 -5.82 -15.49 8.22
N THR A 304 -6.25 -14.26 8.48
CA THR A 304 -5.43 -13.20 9.08
C THR A 304 -5.45 -13.20 10.61
N PHE A 305 -6.24 -14.07 11.22
CA PHE A 305 -6.41 -14.19 12.69
C PHE A 305 -6.80 -12.88 13.37
N GLY A 306 -7.59 -12.10 12.68
CA GLY A 306 -8.19 -10.84 13.10
C GLY A 306 -9.15 -10.36 12.01
N GLU A 307 -9.82 -9.25 12.27
CA GLU A 307 -10.89 -8.74 11.41
C GLU A 307 -10.46 -7.51 10.62
N PHE A 308 -10.89 -7.45 9.38
CA PHE A 308 -10.71 -6.32 8.47
C PHE A 308 -9.24 -6.05 8.10
N PRO A 309 -8.53 -7.03 7.48
CA PRO A 309 -7.15 -6.89 7.02
C PRO A 309 -7.05 -5.93 5.83
N ARG A 310 -6.77 -4.64 6.12
CA ARG A 310 -6.79 -3.59 5.11
C ARG A 310 -5.50 -3.52 4.29
N ASP A 311 -4.37 -3.83 4.92
CA ASP A 311 -3.05 -3.86 4.27
C ASP A 311 -2.15 -4.93 4.87
N PHE A 312 -1.20 -5.36 4.07
CA PHE A 312 -0.10 -6.24 4.46
C PHE A 312 1.16 -5.84 3.69
N ASN A 313 2.31 -6.14 4.25
CA ASN A 313 3.58 -5.93 3.56
C ASN A 313 4.62 -6.96 4.01
N TRP A 314 5.73 -7.02 3.30
CA TRP A 314 6.82 -7.95 3.55
C TRP A 314 8.16 -7.24 3.75
N ASP A 315 9.09 -7.95 4.36
CA ASP A 315 10.48 -7.53 4.47
C ASP A 315 11.16 -7.51 3.09
N ASN A 316 12.33 -6.88 2.99
CA ASN A 316 13.04 -6.73 1.71
C ASN A 316 13.40 -8.06 1.03
N GLU A 317 13.59 -9.13 1.81
CA GLU A 317 13.86 -10.48 1.29
C GLU A 317 12.57 -11.22 0.93
N GLN A 318 11.41 -10.64 1.23
CA GLN A 318 10.08 -11.23 1.07
C GLN A 318 9.93 -12.61 1.72
N LYS A 319 10.62 -12.82 2.84
CA LYS A 319 10.53 -14.03 3.65
C LYS A 319 9.47 -13.94 4.74
N PHE A 320 9.16 -12.72 5.18
CA PHE A 320 8.22 -12.45 6.25
C PHE A 320 7.15 -11.48 5.77
N VAL A 321 5.90 -11.76 6.13
CA VAL A 321 4.72 -10.94 5.79
C VAL A 321 4.04 -10.54 7.09
N VAL A 322 3.69 -9.26 7.23
CA VAL A 322 2.85 -8.76 8.32
C VAL A 322 1.55 -8.24 7.76
N VAL A 323 0.46 -8.62 8.38
CA VAL A 323 -0.91 -8.18 8.09
C VAL A 323 -1.42 -7.38 9.27
N ALA A 324 -1.99 -6.20 9.02
CA ALA A 324 -2.68 -5.42 10.04
C ALA A 324 -4.20 -5.61 9.92
N ASN A 325 -4.83 -5.98 11.04
CA ASN A 325 -6.28 -6.21 11.16
C ASN A 325 -6.90 -5.02 11.91
N GLN A 326 -7.60 -4.17 11.18
CA GLN A 326 -8.09 -2.87 11.66
C GLN A 326 -9.07 -2.98 12.82
N ASN A 327 -10.01 -3.95 12.77
CA ASN A 327 -11.14 -3.98 13.70
C ASN A 327 -10.83 -4.71 15.01
N THR A 328 -9.87 -5.62 15.01
CA THR A 328 -9.43 -6.40 16.18
C THR A 328 -8.16 -5.86 16.84
N ASP A 329 -7.66 -4.69 16.39
CA ASP A 329 -6.48 -4.02 16.95
C ASP A 329 -5.27 -4.94 17.07
N ASN A 330 -5.04 -5.78 16.05
CA ASN A 330 -3.93 -6.72 16.05
C ASN A 330 -3.25 -6.85 14.68
N ALA A 331 -2.05 -7.43 14.69
CA ALA A 331 -1.34 -7.86 13.51
C ALA A 331 -0.99 -9.34 13.60
N THR A 332 -0.72 -9.94 12.45
CA THR A 332 -0.25 -11.32 12.32
C THR A 332 1.00 -11.36 11.46
N LEU A 333 2.01 -12.09 11.91
CA LEU A 333 3.25 -12.32 11.20
C LEU A 333 3.27 -13.73 10.61
N TYR A 334 3.68 -13.81 9.35
CA TYR A 334 3.85 -15.06 8.59
C TYR A 334 5.27 -15.22 8.09
N THR A 335 5.70 -16.46 7.90
CA THR A 335 6.74 -16.79 6.95
C THR A 335 6.13 -16.98 5.57
N ARG A 336 6.87 -16.62 4.52
CA ARG A 336 6.52 -16.86 3.13
C ARG A 336 7.50 -17.88 2.52
N ASP A 337 6.96 -18.96 1.97
CA ASP A 337 7.75 -19.90 1.18
C ASP A 337 8.01 -19.33 -0.23
N GLY A 338 9.25 -19.19 -0.62
CA GLY A 338 9.63 -18.58 -1.91
C GLY A 338 9.27 -19.42 -3.14
N ASN A 339 9.06 -20.73 -2.98
CA ASN A 339 8.77 -21.65 -4.08
C ASN A 339 7.27 -21.82 -4.34
N SER A 340 6.49 -21.93 -3.28
CA SER A 340 5.02 -22.10 -3.37
C SER A 340 4.25 -20.78 -3.26
N GLY A 341 4.88 -19.73 -2.71
CA GLY A 341 4.23 -18.46 -2.35
C GLY A 341 3.38 -18.53 -1.08
N CYS A 342 3.21 -19.72 -0.49
CA CYS A 342 2.32 -19.93 0.65
C CYS A 342 2.80 -19.24 1.91
N LEU A 343 1.84 -18.80 2.73
CA LEU A 343 2.05 -18.13 4.00
C LEU A 343 1.79 -19.11 5.16
N THR A 344 2.70 -19.14 6.13
CA THR A 344 2.53 -19.89 7.38
C THR A 344 2.58 -18.92 8.56
N PRO A 345 1.54 -18.81 9.40
CA PRO A 345 1.52 -17.90 10.53
C PRO A 345 2.51 -18.36 11.61
N ILE A 346 3.33 -17.43 12.09
CA ILE A 346 4.34 -17.70 13.13
C ILE A 346 4.12 -16.88 14.42
N GLN A 347 3.44 -15.73 14.33
CA GLN A 347 3.05 -14.95 15.50
C GLN A 347 1.70 -14.30 15.24
N LYS A 348 0.75 -14.46 16.17
CA LYS A 348 -0.62 -13.96 16.08
C LYS A 348 -0.91 -13.01 17.24
N ASN A 349 -2.01 -12.25 17.13
CA ASN A 349 -2.48 -11.36 18.18
C ASN A 349 -1.41 -10.35 18.66
N ILE A 350 -0.59 -9.83 17.73
CA ILE A 350 0.36 -8.77 18.03
C ILE A 350 -0.44 -7.48 18.18
N SER A 351 -0.49 -6.92 19.40
CA SER A 351 -1.31 -5.74 19.68
C SER A 351 -0.78 -4.51 18.93
N VAL A 352 -1.62 -3.94 18.06
CA VAL A 352 -1.40 -2.65 17.39
C VAL A 352 -2.76 -2.06 17.02
N PRO A 353 -3.10 -0.84 17.50
CA PRO A 353 -4.45 -0.31 17.36
C PRO A 353 -4.75 0.16 15.93
N GLU A 354 -5.95 -0.14 15.44
CA GLU A 354 -6.59 0.39 14.21
C GLU A 354 -5.72 0.36 12.94
N GLY A 355 -4.79 -0.60 12.81
CA GLY A 355 -3.80 -0.66 11.73
C GLY A 355 -4.42 -0.81 10.33
N THR A 356 -4.01 0.05 9.38
CA THR A 356 -4.47 0.04 7.98
C THR A 356 -3.36 0.14 6.95
N CYS A 357 -2.14 0.43 7.37
CA CYS A 357 -0.94 0.52 6.52
C CYS A 357 0.24 -0.13 7.22
N VAL A 358 0.98 -0.96 6.49
CA VAL A 358 2.13 -1.72 6.97
C VAL A 358 3.35 -1.36 6.13
N LEU A 359 4.45 -0.92 6.76
CA LEU A 359 5.69 -0.57 6.08
C LEU A 359 6.91 -1.15 6.78
N PHE A 360 7.68 -1.98 6.08
CA PHE A 360 9.03 -2.36 6.51
C PHE A 360 10.03 -1.29 6.06
N CYS A 361 10.86 -0.84 7.01
CA CYS A 361 11.90 0.17 6.81
C CYS A 361 13.27 -0.40 7.14
N ASN A 362 14.34 0.13 6.52
CA ASN A 362 15.74 -0.21 6.78
C ASN A 362 16.42 0.86 7.62
#